data_adf3548e419d0032acd81609947afb45
#
_entry.id   adf3548e419d0032acd81609947afb45
#
_cell.length_a   1.000
_cell.length_b   1.000
_cell.length_c   1.000
_cell.angle_alpha   90.00
_cell.angle_beta   90.00
_cell.angle_gamma   90.00
#
_symmetry.space_group_name_H-M   'P 1'
#
loop_
_entity.id
_entity.type
_entity.pdbx_description
1 polymer ?
#
loop_
_entity_poly.entity_id
_entity_poly.type
_entity_poly.pdbx_seq_one_letter_code
_entity_poly.pdbx_strand_id
1 'polypeptide(L)'
;SIGDQIIEAHQVHNEVDPEVSRERAIELLGLVGIPDPASRVDSFPHQFSGGMRQRVMIAMALINNPSLLIADEPTTALDVTVQSQILQLIRDMQKEFNMALILITHDLGVVAEVADRVNVMYAGKIVESGTADDIYYRPDHPYAIGLLNSIPRVDQIESKRLVAIPGQPPSLIHLPQGCSFRARCEFAERVPGNLCATTTPTLDQKSSDHFSRCHLPESELVKARVEIGGRK
;
A
#
# COMPACT_ATOMS: atom_id res chain seq x y z
N SER A 1 15.70 -23.39 -11.66
CA SER A 1 14.33 -23.29 -12.22
C SER A 1 13.41 -22.53 -11.28
N ILE A 2 12.18 -22.28 -11.70
CA ILE A 2 11.11 -21.74 -10.86
C ILE A 2 10.76 -22.71 -9.73
N GLY A 3 10.67 -23.99 -10.06
CA GLY A 3 10.40 -25.05 -9.09
C GLY A 3 11.45 -25.09 -7.98
N ASP A 4 12.73 -25.01 -8.34
CA ASP A 4 13.82 -25.03 -7.35
C ASP A 4 13.68 -23.87 -6.34
N GLN A 5 13.32 -22.67 -6.79
CA GLN A 5 13.14 -21.52 -5.91
C GLN A 5 11.94 -21.68 -4.96
N ILE A 6 10.83 -22.26 -5.44
CA ILE A 6 9.64 -22.50 -4.61
C ILE A 6 9.91 -23.65 -3.62
N ILE A 7 10.58 -24.72 -4.09
CA ILE A 7 10.97 -25.88 -3.26
C ILE A 7 11.94 -25.45 -2.16
N GLU A 8 12.95 -24.65 -2.49
CA GLU A 8 13.89 -24.09 -1.51
C GLU A 8 13.17 -23.31 -0.41
N ALA A 9 12.21 -22.42 -0.78
CA ALA A 9 11.42 -21.66 0.18
C ALA A 9 10.58 -22.58 1.11
N HIS A 10 10.16 -23.76 0.64
CA HIS A 10 9.47 -24.75 1.46
C HIS A 10 10.42 -25.50 2.41
N GLN A 11 11.53 -25.98 1.89
CA GLN A 11 12.47 -26.84 2.62
C GLN A 11 13.29 -26.11 3.68
N VAL A 12 13.55 -24.80 3.51
CA VAL A 12 14.23 -23.99 4.53
C VAL A 12 13.46 -23.98 5.87
N HIS A 13 12.15 -24.12 5.82
CA HIS A 13 11.27 -24.05 7.00
C HIS A 13 10.66 -25.38 7.40
N ASN A 14 10.81 -26.42 6.58
CA ASN A 14 10.16 -27.72 6.82
C ASN A 14 11.13 -28.86 6.49
N GLU A 15 11.22 -29.86 7.36
CA GLU A 15 11.91 -31.12 7.09
C GLU A 15 11.00 -32.04 6.26
N VAL A 16 10.92 -31.78 4.96
CA VAL A 16 10.04 -32.51 4.02
C VAL A 16 10.84 -33.07 2.84
N ASP A 17 10.34 -34.16 2.28
CA ASP A 17 10.90 -34.75 1.08
C ASP A 17 10.84 -33.75 -0.10
N PRO A 18 11.92 -33.63 -0.92
CA PRO A 18 11.92 -32.78 -2.11
C PRO A 18 10.75 -33.05 -3.07
N GLU A 19 10.31 -34.31 -3.20
CA GLU A 19 9.19 -34.66 -4.08
C GLU A 19 7.87 -34.08 -3.55
N VAL A 20 7.62 -34.15 -2.24
CA VAL A 20 6.45 -33.52 -1.59
C VAL A 20 6.46 -32.01 -1.81
N SER A 21 7.63 -31.36 -1.69
CA SER A 21 7.77 -29.94 -1.97
C SER A 21 7.50 -29.58 -3.43
N ARG A 22 7.90 -30.47 -4.36
CA ARG A 22 7.66 -30.30 -5.79
C ARG A 22 6.17 -30.43 -6.13
N GLU A 23 5.48 -31.43 -5.58
CA GLU A 23 4.04 -31.58 -5.77
C GLU A 23 3.29 -30.35 -5.25
N ARG A 24 3.65 -29.84 -4.08
CA ARG A 24 3.06 -28.63 -3.52
C ARG A 24 3.36 -27.39 -4.36
N ALA A 25 4.55 -27.27 -4.92
CA ALA A 25 4.91 -26.18 -5.84
C ALA A 25 4.04 -26.21 -7.11
N ILE A 26 3.83 -27.40 -7.71
CA ILE A 26 2.97 -27.57 -8.89
C ILE A 26 1.52 -27.20 -8.57
N GLU A 27 0.99 -27.64 -7.41
CA GLU A 27 -0.34 -27.27 -6.93
C GLU A 27 -0.50 -25.75 -6.84
N LEU A 28 0.43 -25.06 -6.16
CA LEU A 28 0.40 -23.61 -5.99
C LEU A 28 0.53 -22.86 -7.31
N LEU A 29 1.39 -23.32 -8.22
CA LEU A 29 1.47 -22.74 -9.56
C LEU A 29 0.12 -22.84 -10.30
N GLY A 30 -0.61 -23.93 -10.11
CA GLY A 30 -1.97 -24.08 -10.63
C GLY A 30 -2.95 -23.09 -9.99
N LEU A 31 -2.94 -22.97 -8.65
CA LEU A 31 -3.80 -22.06 -7.90
C LEU A 31 -3.58 -20.58 -8.29
N VAL A 32 -2.34 -20.16 -8.54
CA VAL A 32 -2.06 -18.81 -9.00
C VAL A 32 -2.30 -18.62 -10.51
N GLY A 33 -2.78 -19.65 -11.22
CA GLY A 33 -3.18 -19.57 -12.62
C GLY A 33 -2.01 -19.60 -13.62
N ILE A 34 -0.95 -20.34 -13.32
CA ILE A 34 0.09 -20.68 -14.31
C ILE A 34 -0.44 -21.83 -15.18
N PRO A 35 -0.52 -21.69 -16.50
CA PRO A 35 -0.95 -22.78 -17.38
C PRO A 35 0.08 -23.91 -17.40
N ASP A 36 -0.39 -25.15 -17.45
CA ASP A 36 0.44 -26.37 -17.48
C ASP A 36 1.51 -26.40 -16.38
N PRO A 37 1.16 -26.26 -15.07
CA PRO A 37 2.12 -26.04 -14.00
C PRO A 37 3.14 -27.17 -13.87
N ALA A 38 2.75 -28.42 -14.15
CA ALA A 38 3.65 -29.57 -14.10
C ALA A 38 4.78 -29.51 -15.15
N SER A 39 4.54 -28.92 -16.31
CA SER A 39 5.56 -28.72 -17.34
C SER A 39 6.36 -27.41 -17.10
N ARG A 40 5.72 -26.44 -16.45
CA ARG A 40 6.30 -25.10 -16.23
C ARG A 40 7.19 -25.02 -14.99
N VAL A 41 7.04 -25.91 -14.03
CA VAL A 41 7.84 -25.92 -12.80
C VAL A 41 9.35 -25.96 -13.06
N ASP A 42 9.78 -26.63 -14.14
CA ASP A 42 11.19 -26.71 -14.55
C ASP A 42 11.65 -25.56 -15.45
N SER A 43 10.75 -24.64 -15.80
CA SER A 43 11.09 -23.46 -16.61
C SER A 43 11.85 -22.41 -15.81
N PHE A 44 12.53 -21.50 -16.52
CA PHE A 44 13.31 -20.42 -15.91
C PHE A 44 12.53 -19.09 -15.92
N PRO A 45 12.79 -18.17 -14.98
CA PRO A 45 12.05 -16.89 -14.86
C PRO A 45 12.01 -16.05 -16.15
N HIS A 46 13.05 -16.09 -16.99
CA HIS A 46 13.09 -15.34 -18.24
C HIS A 46 12.12 -15.87 -19.32
N GLN A 47 11.58 -17.08 -19.14
CA GLN A 47 10.59 -17.70 -20.04
C GLN A 47 9.14 -17.28 -19.70
N PHE A 48 8.95 -16.43 -18.66
CA PHE A 48 7.66 -15.98 -18.18
C PHE A 48 7.47 -14.49 -18.47
N SER A 49 6.21 -14.10 -18.75
CA SER A 49 5.82 -12.69 -18.79
C SER A 49 5.93 -12.04 -17.40
N GLY A 50 5.86 -10.69 -17.35
CA GLY A 50 5.88 -9.95 -16.08
C GLY A 50 4.79 -10.43 -15.10
N GLY A 51 3.55 -10.52 -15.57
CA GLY A 51 2.44 -11.00 -14.75
C GLY A 51 2.57 -12.47 -14.33
N MET A 52 3.14 -13.33 -15.18
CA MET A 52 3.42 -14.72 -14.79
C MET A 52 4.52 -14.80 -13.72
N ARG A 53 5.58 -13.99 -13.82
CA ARG A 53 6.61 -13.93 -12.76
C ARG A 53 6.02 -13.47 -11.45
N GLN A 54 5.13 -12.48 -11.48
CA GLN A 54 4.43 -12.02 -10.27
C GLN A 54 3.58 -13.12 -9.63
N ARG A 55 2.86 -13.91 -10.42
CA ARG A 55 2.09 -15.07 -9.96
C ARG A 55 3.00 -16.14 -9.32
N VAL A 56 4.16 -16.39 -9.90
CA VAL A 56 5.17 -17.31 -9.32
C VAL A 56 5.70 -16.79 -7.98
N MET A 57 5.96 -15.48 -7.85
CA MET A 57 6.37 -14.89 -6.57
C MET A 57 5.29 -15.02 -5.50
N ILE A 58 4.01 -14.88 -5.88
CA ILE A 58 2.89 -15.12 -4.97
C ILE A 58 2.85 -16.59 -4.55
N ALA A 59 2.98 -17.55 -5.47
CA ALA A 59 3.05 -18.98 -5.15
C ALA A 59 4.19 -19.30 -4.17
N MET A 60 5.38 -18.73 -4.39
CA MET A 60 6.54 -18.86 -3.51
C MET A 60 6.24 -18.32 -2.10
N ALA A 61 5.58 -17.18 -1.98
CA ALA A 61 5.21 -16.60 -0.70
C ALA A 61 4.16 -17.45 0.06
N LEU A 62 3.32 -18.20 -0.67
CA LEU A 62 2.23 -19.01 -0.11
C LEU A 62 2.62 -20.44 0.24
N ILE A 63 3.81 -20.93 -0.16
CA ILE A 63 4.18 -22.35 -0.05
C ILE A 63 4.10 -22.88 1.39
N ASN A 64 4.37 -22.03 2.37
CA ASN A 64 4.37 -22.35 3.80
C ASN A 64 3.04 -22.00 4.51
N ASN A 65 1.95 -21.77 3.79
CA ASN A 65 0.64 -21.40 4.34
C ASN A 65 0.73 -20.26 5.38
N PRO A 66 1.22 -19.07 5.00
CA PRO A 66 1.46 -18.00 5.96
C PRO A 66 0.16 -17.46 6.53
N SER A 67 0.17 -17.04 7.80
CA SER A 67 -0.94 -16.29 8.39
C SER A 67 -0.96 -14.79 8.00
N LEU A 68 0.14 -14.30 7.44
CA LEU A 68 0.29 -12.92 6.97
C LEU A 68 1.09 -12.88 5.67
N LEU A 69 0.52 -12.23 4.66
CA LEU A 69 1.22 -11.89 3.42
C LEU A 69 1.55 -10.39 3.41
N ILE A 70 2.81 -10.06 3.15
CA ILE A 70 3.26 -8.69 2.91
C ILE A 70 3.53 -8.54 1.41
N ALA A 71 2.75 -7.72 0.73
CA ALA A 71 2.88 -7.45 -0.70
C ALA A 71 3.39 -6.00 -0.89
N ASP A 72 4.67 -5.87 -1.19
CA ASP A 72 5.34 -4.59 -1.41
C ASP A 72 5.32 -4.25 -2.91
N GLU A 73 4.50 -3.27 -3.28
CA GLU A 73 4.27 -2.82 -4.65
C GLU A 73 4.04 -3.98 -5.66
N PRO A 74 3.10 -4.89 -5.40
CA PRO A 74 2.98 -6.14 -6.16
C PRO A 74 2.55 -5.94 -7.61
N THR A 75 2.15 -4.74 -8.00
CA THR A 75 1.67 -4.41 -9.34
C THR A 75 2.55 -3.41 -10.09
N THR A 76 3.68 -3.02 -9.51
CA THR A 76 4.61 -2.09 -10.14
C THR A 76 5.13 -2.65 -11.48
N ALA A 77 5.16 -1.81 -12.51
CA ALA A 77 5.55 -2.13 -13.89
C ALA A 77 4.65 -3.15 -14.62
N LEU A 78 3.42 -3.35 -14.16
CA LEU A 78 2.39 -4.11 -14.88
C LEU A 78 1.40 -3.15 -15.56
N ASP A 79 0.82 -3.60 -16.66
CA ASP A 79 -0.31 -2.88 -17.26
C ASP A 79 -1.58 -3.00 -16.40
N VAL A 80 -2.52 -2.07 -16.59
CA VAL A 80 -3.74 -1.94 -15.77
C VAL A 80 -4.56 -3.24 -15.71
N THR A 81 -4.62 -3.98 -16.82
CA THR A 81 -5.39 -5.22 -16.88
C THR A 81 -4.72 -6.32 -16.04
N VAL A 82 -3.41 -6.48 -16.18
CA VAL A 82 -2.64 -7.44 -15.40
C VAL A 82 -2.60 -7.04 -13.92
N GLN A 83 -2.50 -5.74 -13.62
CA GLN A 83 -2.59 -5.22 -12.26
C GLN A 83 -3.89 -5.67 -11.57
N SER A 84 -5.04 -5.45 -12.21
CA SER A 84 -6.35 -5.88 -11.67
C SER A 84 -6.42 -7.39 -11.45
N GLN A 85 -5.85 -8.19 -12.37
CA GLN A 85 -5.80 -9.65 -12.22
C GLN A 85 -4.92 -10.10 -11.04
N ILE A 86 -3.79 -9.44 -10.81
CA ILE A 86 -2.90 -9.75 -9.67
C ILE A 86 -3.57 -9.38 -8.34
N LEU A 87 -4.24 -8.23 -8.26
CA LEU A 87 -4.95 -7.82 -7.06
C LEU A 87 -6.12 -8.77 -6.75
N GLN A 88 -6.87 -9.18 -7.76
CA GLN A 88 -7.93 -10.16 -7.59
C GLN A 88 -7.36 -11.52 -7.11
N LEU A 89 -6.25 -11.97 -7.71
CA LEU A 89 -5.57 -13.19 -7.28
C LEU A 89 -5.16 -13.11 -5.79
N ILE A 90 -4.55 -12.00 -5.36
CA ILE A 90 -4.13 -11.83 -3.95
C ILE A 90 -5.35 -11.92 -3.02
N ARG A 91 -6.49 -11.31 -3.39
CA ARG A 91 -7.74 -11.40 -2.61
C ARG A 91 -8.29 -12.82 -2.54
N ASP A 92 -8.24 -13.55 -3.66
CA ASP A 92 -8.72 -14.93 -3.70
C ASP A 92 -7.84 -15.83 -2.82
N MET A 93 -6.52 -15.65 -2.89
CA MET A 93 -5.56 -16.35 -2.02
C MET A 93 -5.72 -15.96 -0.55
N GLN A 94 -5.99 -14.68 -0.25
CA GLN A 94 -6.26 -14.23 1.12
C GLN A 94 -7.43 -15.00 1.75
N LYS A 95 -8.51 -15.21 0.98
CA LYS A 95 -9.68 -15.98 1.44
C LYS A 95 -9.38 -17.46 1.54
N GLU A 96 -8.75 -18.03 0.52
CA GLU A 96 -8.41 -19.46 0.44
C GLU A 96 -7.52 -19.88 1.61
N PHE A 97 -6.48 -19.10 1.90
CA PHE A 97 -5.53 -19.37 2.97
C PHE A 97 -5.93 -18.78 4.33
N ASN A 98 -7.07 -18.05 4.40
CA ASN A 98 -7.52 -17.35 5.62
C ASN A 98 -6.40 -16.53 6.27
N MET A 99 -5.67 -15.76 5.47
CA MET A 99 -4.50 -14.98 5.91
C MET A 99 -4.80 -13.48 5.98
N ALA A 100 -4.05 -12.75 6.80
CA ALA A 100 -4.02 -11.29 6.77
C ALA A 100 -3.15 -10.80 5.61
N LEU A 101 -3.46 -9.58 5.10
CA LEU A 101 -2.72 -8.93 4.02
C LEU A 101 -2.23 -7.55 4.47
N ILE A 102 -0.93 -7.28 4.30
CA ILE A 102 -0.38 -5.94 4.29
C ILE A 102 -0.02 -5.60 2.84
N LEU A 103 -0.71 -4.63 2.26
CA LEU A 103 -0.45 -4.15 0.91
C LEU A 103 0.26 -2.79 0.98
N ILE A 104 1.47 -2.71 0.45
CA ILE A 104 2.21 -1.47 0.30
C ILE A 104 2.08 -1.01 -1.15
N THR A 105 1.56 0.19 -1.35
CA THR A 105 1.35 0.76 -2.68
C THR A 105 1.27 2.27 -2.64
N HIS A 106 1.59 2.92 -3.74
CA HIS A 106 1.34 4.35 -3.96
C HIS A 106 0.07 4.62 -4.78
N ASP A 107 -0.63 3.57 -5.22
CA ASP A 107 -1.87 3.69 -5.99
C ASP A 107 -3.09 3.77 -5.05
N LEU A 108 -3.58 4.98 -4.87
CA LEU A 108 -4.74 5.24 -4.01
C LEU A 108 -6.04 4.63 -4.57
N GLY A 109 -6.14 4.40 -5.88
CA GLY A 109 -7.27 3.68 -6.48
C GLY A 109 -7.34 2.24 -6.01
N VAL A 110 -6.19 1.56 -6.00
CA VAL A 110 -6.04 0.21 -5.46
C VAL A 110 -6.40 0.15 -3.98
N VAL A 111 -5.89 1.10 -3.18
CA VAL A 111 -6.19 1.16 -1.75
C VAL A 111 -7.69 1.29 -1.49
N ALA A 112 -8.37 2.17 -2.23
CA ALA A 112 -9.83 2.37 -2.09
C ALA A 112 -10.65 1.10 -2.36
N GLU A 113 -10.14 0.22 -3.22
CA GLU A 113 -10.84 -1.00 -3.64
C GLU A 113 -10.57 -2.19 -2.70
N VAL A 114 -9.37 -2.24 -2.08
CA VAL A 114 -8.88 -3.45 -1.41
C VAL A 114 -8.81 -3.31 0.11
N ALA A 115 -8.56 -2.11 0.64
CA ALA A 115 -8.15 -1.95 2.02
C ALA A 115 -9.34 -1.78 2.98
N ASP A 116 -9.35 -2.53 4.08
CA ASP A 116 -10.24 -2.27 5.23
C ASP A 116 -9.70 -1.10 6.06
N ARG A 117 -8.38 -1.06 6.26
CA ARG A 117 -7.67 -0.04 7.03
C ARG A 117 -6.48 0.50 6.23
N VAL A 118 -6.23 1.80 6.39
CA VAL A 118 -5.17 2.50 5.67
C VAL A 118 -4.22 3.17 6.67
N ASN A 119 -2.93 3.01 6.44
CA ASN A 119 -1.88 3.74 7.13
C ASN A 119 -1.16 4.64 6.12
N VAL A 120 -1.35 5.95 6.23
CA VAL A 120 -0.62 6.92 5.41
C VAL A 120 0.74 7.18 6.03
N MET A 121 1.79 6.96 5.26
CA MET A 121 3.17 7.15 5.74
C MET A 121 3.82 8.37 5.09
N TYR A 122 4.57 9.13 5.89
CA TYR A 122 5.41 10.23 5.42
C TYR A 122 6.70 10.29 6.22
N ALA A 123 7.83 10.38 5.52
CA ALA A 123 9.17 10.45 6.12
C ALA A 123 9.41 9.37 7.21
N GLY A 124 9.05 8.12 6.91
CA GLY A 124 9.27 6.95 7.78
C GLY A 124 8.31 6.86 8.98
N LYS A 125 7.28 7.70 9.06
CA LYS A 125 6.29 7.69 10.15
C LYS A 125 4.87 7.54 9.62
N ILE A 126 4.02 6.82 10.35
CA ILE A 126 2.58 6.86 10.12
C ILE A 126 2.10 8.24 10.54
N VAL A 127 1.53 8.99 9.59
CA VAL A 127 0.99 10.34 9.80
C VAL A 127 -0.52 10.33 9.96
N GLU A 128 -1.19 9.34 9.40
CA GLU A 128 -2.62 9.12 9.57
C GLU A 128 -2.94 7.63 9.47
N SER A 129 -3.89 7.15 10.27
CA SER A 129 -4.35 5.76 10.30
C SER A 129 -5.85 5.73 10.55
N GLY A 130 -6.60 4.99 9.73
CA GLY A 130 -8.05 4.88 9.87
C GLY A 130 -8.64 3.80 8.97
N THR A 131 -9.97 3.68 8.96
CA THR A 131 -10.66 2.91 7.94
C THR A 131 -10.45 3.54 6.55
N ALA A 132 -10.68 2.80 5.48
CA ALA A 132 -10.65 3.38 4.13
C ALA A 132 -11.59 4.60 4.04
N ASP A 133 -12.80 4.52 4.61
CA ASP A 133 -13.76 5.61 4.63
C ASP A 133 -13.24 6.86 5.38
N ASP A 134 -12.55 6.67 6.51
CA ASP A 134 -11.97 7.80 7.25
C ASP A 134 -10.94 8.53 6.39
N ILE A 135 -10.01 7.78 5.79
CA ILE A 135 -8.94 8.37 4.99
C ILE A 135 -9.47 9.03 3.71
N TYR A 136 -10.45 8.43 3.01
CA TYR A 136 -10.94 8.96 1.74
C TYR A 136 -11.95 10.10 1.89
N TYR A 137 -12.78 10.08 2.93
CA TYR A 137 -13.87 11.05 3.10
C TYR A 137 -13.63 12.05 4.23
N ARG A 138 -12.78 11.72 5.19
CA ARG A 138 -12.51 12.55 6.38
C ARG A 138 -11.03 12.63 6.73
N PRO A 139 -10.12 12.86 5.77
CA PRO A 139 -8.70 12.90 6.07
C PRO A 139 -8.37 14.00 7.08
N ASP A 140 -7.51 13.68 8.06
CA ASP A 140 -7.13 14.56 9.18
C ASP A 140 -5.70 15.07 9.11
N HIS A 141 -4.89 14.56 8.18
CA HIS A 141 -3.54 15.04 7.98
C HIS A 141 -3.43 15.80 6.65
N PRO A 142 -2.84 17.01 6.61
CA PRO A 142 -2.69 17.79 5.38
C PRO A 142 -1.98 17.05 4.24
N TYR A 143 -1.08 16.12 4.54
CA TYR A 143 -0.47 15.26 3.54
C TYR A 143 -1.47 14.31 2.89
N ALA A 144 -2.31 13.64 3.68
CA ALA A 144 -3.35 12.75 3.16
C ALA A 144 -4.38 13.53 2.31
N ILE A 145 -4.79 14.72 2.78
CA ILE A 145 -5.63 15.64 2.00
C ILE A 145 -4.98 15.96 0.65
N GLY A 146 -3.69 16.33 0.65
CA GLY A 146 -2.94 16.64 -0.57
C GLY A 146 -2.82 15.45 -1.53
N LEU A 147 -2.57 14.22 -1.02
CA LEU A 147 -2.52 13.00 -1.82
C LEU A 147 -3.85 12.75 -2.53
N LEU A 148 -4.96 12.82 -1.80
CA LEU A 148 -6.29 12.59 -2.35
C LEU A 148 -6.68 13.62 -3.42
N ASN A 149 -6.18 14.85 -3.32
CA ASN A 149 -6.44 15.90 -4.30
C ASN A 149 -5.57 15.83 -5.56
N SER A 150 -4.49 15.07 -5.50
CA SER A 150 -3.68 14.77 -6.67
C SER A 150 -4.24 13.63 -7.54
N ILE A 151 -5.33 12.97 -7.12
CA ILE A 151 -6.01 11.94 -7.93
C ILE A 151 -6.90 12.62 -8.98
N PRO A 152 -6.76 12.29 -10.28
CA PRO A 152 -7.67 12.76 -11.32
C PRO A 152 -9.10 12.32 -11.02
N ARG A 153 -10.06 13.24 -11.12
CA ARG A 153 -11.48 12.94 -10.95
C ARG A 153 -12.17 12.87 -12.30
N VAL A 154 -12.88 11.78 -12.55
CA VAL A 154 -13.61 11.53 -13.79
C VAL A 154 -14.84 12.44 -13.91
N ASP A 155 -15.40 12.89 -12.77
CA ASP A 155 -16.59 13.74 -12.68
C ASP A 155 -16.30 15.25 -12.83
N GLN A 156 -15.03 15.67 -12.80
CA GLN A 156 -14.64 17.05 -13.01
C GLN A 156 -14.14 17.27 -14.44
N ILE A 157 -15.05 17.41 -15.38
CA ILE A 157 -14.79 17.68 -16.81
C ILE A 157 -14.17 19.08 -17.03
N GLU A 158 -14.28 19.99 -16.07
CA GLU A 158 -13.63 21.29 -16.12
C GLU A 158 -12.24 21.23 -15.47
N SER A 159 -11.26 21.56 -16.26
CA SER A 159 -9.81 21.55 -16.03
C SER A 159 -9.34 22.31 -14.77
N LYS A 160 -9.69 21.85 -13.58
CA LYS A 160 -8.92 22.24 -12.40
C LYS A 160 -7.57 21.52 -12.49
N ARG A 161 -6.49 22.26 -12.63
CA ARG A 161 -5.12 21.74 -12.53
C ARG A 161 -5.02 20.87 -11.29
N LEU A 162 -4.51 19.64 -11.45
CA LEU A 162 -4.14 18.80 -10.32
C LEU A 162 -3.23 19.58 -9.39
N VAL A 163 -3.61 19.72 -8.14
CA VAL A 163 -2.83 20.45 -7.14
C VAL A 163 -1.77 19.50 -6.59
N ALA A 164 -0.56 19.62 -7.10
CA ALA A 164 0.57 18.87 -6.57
C ALA A 164 0.97 19.41 -5.19
N ILE A 165 1.35 18.51 -4.28
CA ILE A 165 1.93 18.90 -2.98
C ILE A 165 3.26 19.60 -3.24
N PRO A 166 3.44 20.88 -2.82
CA PRO A 166 4.64 21.65 -3.12
C PRO A 166 5.91 21.10 -2.45
N GLY A 167 7.07 21.47 -2.98
CA GLY A 167 8.37 21.13 -2.41
C GLY A 167 8.76 19.67 -2.53
N GLN A 168 9.87 19.30 -1.89
CA GLN A 168 10.41 17.94 -1.91
C GLN A 168 10.33 17.28 -0.52
N PRO A 169 10.19 15.93 -0.43
CA PRO A 169 10.30 15.22 0.83
C PRO A 169 11.65 15.48 1.52
N PRO A 170 11.67 15.51 2.86
CA PRO A 170 12.93 15.66 3.59
C PRO A 170 13.82 14.44 3.43
N SER A 171 15.12 14.63 3.61
CA SER A 171 16.05 13.51 3.73
C SER A 171 15.73 12.68 4.97
N LEU A 172 15.64 11.36 4.83
CA LEU A 172 15.41 10.46 5.96
C LEU A 172 16.61 10.39 6.91
N ILE A 173 17.81 10.77 6.45
CA ILE A 173 19.03 10.81 7.27
C ILE A 173 19.04 12.06 8.16
N HIS A 174 18.44 13.16 7.68
CA HIS A 174 18.40 14.44 8.38
C HIS A 174 16.96 14.95 8.44
N LEU A 175 16.16 14.31 9.31
CA LEU A 175 14.78 14.76 9.53
C LEU A 175 14.76 16.12 10.23
N PRO A 176 13.88 17.04 9.79
CA PRO A 176 13.74 18.34 10.45
C PRO A 176 13.20 18.16 11.87
N GLN A 177 13.55 19.10 12.75
CA GLN A 177 12.91 19.23 14.06
C GLN A 177 11.41 19.53 13.86
N GLY A 178 10.57 19.05 14.77
CA GLY A 178 9.12 19.24 14.74
C GLY A 178 8.42 18.33 13.74
N CYS A 179 7.42 18.88 13.06
CA CYS A 179 6.62 18.12 12.07
C CYS A 179 7.43 17.93 10.77
N SER A 180 7.65 16.68 10.38
CA SER A 180 8.41 16.35 9.15
C SER A 180 7.75 16.89 7.88
N PHE A 181 6.43 17.09 7.87
CA PHE A 181 5.69 17.63 6.74
C PHE A 181 5.66 19.16 6.70
N ARG A 182 6.12 19.87 7.75
CA ARG A 182 6.00 21.32 7.91
C ARG A 182 6.43 22.11 6.67
N ALA A 183 7.58 21.80 6.08
CA ALA A 183 8.13 22.52 4.93
C ALA A 183 7.25 22.47 3.67
N ARG A 184 6.30 21.54 3.61
CA ARG A 184 5.37 21.32 2.49
C ARG A 184 3.91 21.57 2.87
N CYS A 185 3.66 21.91 4.14
CA CYS A 185 2.33 22.08 4.69
C CYS A 185 1.87 23.53 4.54
N GLU A 186 0.85 23.78 3.74
CA GLU A 186 0.26 25.11 3.55
C GLU A 186 -0.42 25.66 4.83
N PHE A 187 -0.69 24.77 5.78
CA PHE A 187 -1.38 25.12 7.03
C PHE A 187 -0.43 25.28 8.22
N ALA A 188 0.88 25.14 8.03
CA ALA A 188 1.85 25.15 9.14
C ALA A 188 1.79 26.44 9.96
N GLU A 189 1.56 27.58 9.30
CA GLU A 189 1.47 28.90 9.93
C GLU A 189 0.15 29.11 10.71
N ARG A 190 -0.87 28.26 10.49
CA ARG A 190 -2.15 28.32 11.20
C ARG A 190 -2.10 27.59 12.55
N VAL A 191 -1.00 26.89 12.85
CA VAL A 191 -0.82 26.17 14.11
C VAL A 191 -0.30 27.12 15.19
N PRO A 192 -1.04 27.29 16.31
CA PRO A 192 -0.62 28.17 17.40
C PRO A 192 0.74 27.78 18.00
N GLY A 193 1.49 28.77 18.50
CA GLY A 193 2.73 28.52 19.25
C GLY A 193 3.88 27.92 18.43
N ASN A 194 3.81 27.97 17.09
CA ASN A 194 4.85 27.43 16.21
C ASN A 194 5.19 25.96 16.47
N LEU A 195 4.21 25.17 16.96
CA LEU A 195 4.41 23.76 17.35
C LEU A 195 4.94 22.92 16.21
N CYS A 196 4.54 23.19 14.96
CA CYS A 196 5.06 22.47 13.80
C CYS A 196 6.57 22.60 13.61
N ALA A 197 7.20 23.67 14.14
CA ALA A 197 8.64 23.87 14.06
C ALA A 197 9.41 23.22 15.21
N THR A 198 8.81 23.16 16.39
CA THR A 198 9.51 22.84 17.65
C THR A 198 9.22 21.43 18.16
N THR A 199 8.03 20.89 17.86
CA THR A 199 7.54 19.66 18.49
C THR A 199 7.07 18.67 17.43
N THR A 200 7.57 17.44 17.47
CA THR A 200 7.06 16.37 16.63
C THR A 200 5.66 15.97 17.13
N PRO A 201 4.62 16.02 16.28
CA PRO A 201 3.28 15.64 16.71
C PRO A 201 3.21 14.16 17.05
N THR A 202 2.41 13.81 18.05
CA THR A 202 2.04 12.44 18.40
C THR A 202 0.97 11.90 17.47
N LEU A 203 0.81 10.59 17.39
CA LEU A 203 -0.28 9.96 16.65
C LEU A 203 -1.50 9.88 17.56
N ASP A 204 -2.34 10.91 17.52
CA ASP A 204 -3.45 11.07 18.46
C ASP A 204 -4.75 10.57 17.84
N GLN A 205 -5.59 9.96 18.69
CA GLN A 205 -6.91 9.51 18.29
C GLN A 205 -7.82 10.71 18.01
N LYS A 206 -8.51 10.68 16.87
CA LYS A 206 -9.47 11.69 16.42
C LYS A 206 -10.92 11.19 16.53
N SER A 207 -11.15 9.92 16.22
CA SER A 207 -12.41 9.22 16.45
C SER A 207 -12.13 7.76 16.83
N SER A 208 -13.15 6.89 16.91
CA SER A 208 -13.02 5.52 17.44
C SER A 208 -11.86 4.73 16.85
N ASP A 209 -11.62 4.86 15.53
CA ASP A 209 -10.61 4.10 14.79
C ASP A 209 -9.72 4.95 13.88
N HIS A 210 -9.78 6.28 14.05
CA HIS A 210 -9.07 7.26 13.24
C HIS A 210 -8.03 7.99 14.08
N PHE A 211 -6.79 8.01 13.62
CA PHE A 211 -5.63 8.61 14.28
C PHE A 211 -4.90 9.53 13.32
N SER A 212 -4.44 10.67 13.81
CA SER A 212 -3.66 11.62 13.01
C SER A 212 -2.50 12.22 13.80
N ARG A 213 -1.38 12.39 13.12
CA ARG A 213 -0.14 12.98 13.62
C ARG A 213 -0.02 14.42 13.17
N CYS A 214 -0.90 15.29 13.67
CA CYS A 214 -0.98 16.70 13.25
C CYS A 214 -1.32 17.63 14.40
N HIS A 215 -0.67 18.81 14.45
CA HIS A 215 -0.95 19.88 15.41
C HIS A 215 -2.10 20.79 14.99
N LEU A 216 -2.60 20.67 13.75
CA LEU A 216 -3.65 21.56 13.26
C LEU A 216 -4.93 21.37 14.05
N PRO A 217 -5.53 22.46 14.60
CA PRO A 217 -6.82 22.35 15.30
C PRO A 217 -7.92 21.84 14.39
N GLU A 218 -8.91 21.13 14.95
CA GLU A 218 -10.04 20.57 14.19
C GLU A 218 -10.78 21.60 13.35
N SER A 219 -10.96 22.83 13.90
CA SER A 219 -11.61 23.92 13.18
C SER A 219 -10.87 24.34 11.90
N GLU A 220 -9.54 24.22 11.89
CA GLU A 220 -8.72 24.50 10.71
C GLU A 220 -8.64 23.28 9.78
N LEU A 221 -8.69 22.04 10.31
CA LEU A 221 -8.77 20.82 9.51
C LEU A 221 -10.05 20.79 8.68
N VAL A 222 -11.19 21.14 9.26
CA VAL A 222 -12.46 21.25 8.52
C VAL A 222 -12.34 22.22 7.36
N LYS A 223 -11.72 23.40 7.57
CA LYS A 223 -11.45 24.35 6.49
C LYS A 223 -10.50 23.77 5.44
N ALA A 224 -9.43 23.12 5.86
CA ALA A 224 -8.45 22.48 4.97
C ALA A 224 -9.10 21.43 4.06
N ARG A 225 -10.00 20.61 4.59
CA ARG A 225 -10.76 19.61 3.80
C ARG A 225 -11.61 20.31 2.72
N VAL A 226 -12.21 21.47 3.04
CA VAL A 226 -13.03 22.24 2.08
C VAL A 226 -12.16 22.98 1.06
N GLU A 227 -11.10 23.65 1.51
CA GLU A 227 -10.21 24.44 0.66
C GLU A 227 -9.50 23.59 -0.40
N ILE A 228 -9.00 22.42 0.03
CA ILE A 228 -8.24 21.54 -0.85
C ILE A 228 -9.14 20.47 -1.49
N GLY A 229 -10.16 20.00 -0.82
CA GLY A 229 -10.87 18.76 -1.21
C GLY A 229 -12.15 18.93 -1.99
N GLY A 230 -12.93 19.95 -1.72
CA GLY A 230 -14.27 20.09 -2.38
C GLY A 230 -15.11 18.82 -2.38
N ARG A 231 -14.76 17.82 -1.56
CA ARG A 231 -15.53 16.58 -1.40
C ARG A 231 -16.68 16.89 -0.45
N LYS A 232 -17.89 16.91 -1.00
CA LYS A 232 -19.13 16.84 -0.21
C LYS A 232 -19.56 15.39 -0.09
#